data_368db3ef9a2d7c0cb2b04502e0af3a5a
#
_entry.id   368db3ef9a2d7c0cb2b04502e0af3a5a
#
_cell.length_a   1.000
_cell.length_b   1.000
_cell.length_c   1.000
_cell.angle_alpha   90.00
_cell.angle_beta   90.00
_cell.angle_gamma   90.00
#
_symmetry.space_group_name_H-M   'P 1'
#
loop_
_entity.id
_entity.type
_entity.pdbx_description
1 polymer ?
#
loop_
_entity_poly.entity_id
_entity_poly.type
_entity_poly.pdbx_seq_one_letter_code
_entity_poly.pdbx_strand_id
1 'polypeptide(L)'
;RRIQGGEADSVIKLCPEDPSTVDPELRRSAAFKVEVDVMPGGFVCSASFKGVCTGKEVLDATAGKMPLRKLFSKEQRAFFDAHAPAGITMDQLVILGPTFLLKAKHQPKDFDRPIVVEMWLYPDGARVLEVSTKCLPKEAFEFGGQFKAYLAAQGIVLGADQSAKTKTSLEYFSSRLESAQAVTVPAKS
;
A
#
# COMPACT_ATOMS: atom_id res chain seq x y z
N ARG A 1 0.58 8.43 -5.16
CA ARG A 1 -0.75 8.72 -4.59
C ARG A 1 -1.08 10.20 -4.79
N ARG A 2 -2.27 10.50 -5.25
CA ARG A 2 -2.81 11.87 -5.22
C ARG A 2 -3.60 12.06 -3.93
N ILE A 3 -3.24 13.08 -3.15
CA ILE A 3 -3.88 13.39 -1.87
C ILE A 3 -4.65 14.70 -2.02
N GLN A 4 -5.94 14.70 -1.73
CA GLN A 4 -6.76 15.92 -1.77
C GLN A 4 -6.36 16.83 -0.59
N GLY A 5 -6.02 18.08 -0.88
CA GLY A 5 -5.56 19.04 0.12
C GLY A 5 -4.17 18.81 0.69
N GLY A 6 -3.39 17.90 0.08
CA GLY A 6 -2.03 17.56 0.51
C GLY A 6 -1.07 17.34 -0.65
N GLU A 7 0.20 17.11 -0.33
CA GLU A 7 1.22 16.76 -1.31
C GLU A 7 1.00 15.34 -1.84
N ALA A 8 1.05 15.19 -3.16
CA ALA A 8 1.06 13.88 -3.79
C ALA A 8 2.42 13.20 -3.58
N ASP A 9 2.43 11.88 -3.60
CA ASP A 9 3.66 11.10 -3.46
C ASP A 9 3.69 9.87 -4.38
N SER A 10 4.90 9.43 -4.68
CA SER A 10 5.20 8.13 -5.26
C SER A 10 5.81 7.23 -4.19
N VAL A 11 5.47 5.95 -4.20
CA VAL A 11 6.02 4.98 -3.24
C VAL A 11 6.33 3.69 -3.97
N ILE A 12 7.54 3.18 -3.79
CA ILE A 12 7.90 1.80 -4.12
C ILE A 12 7.89 1.02 -2.82
N LYS A 13 7.11 -0.06 -2.77
CA LYS A 13 7.00 -0.93 -1.60
C LYS A 13 7.37 -2.35 -1.99
N LEU A 14 8.34 -2.91 -1.30
CA LEU A 14 8.72 -4.32 -1.36
C LEU A 14 8.08 -5.07 -0.19
N CYS A 15 7.36 -6.16 -0.48
CA CYS A 15 6.60 -6.90 0.52
C CYS A 15 6.35 -8.33 0.02
N PRO A 16 6.63 -9.37 0.78
CA PRO A 16 7.34 -9.35 2.07
C PRO A 16 8.82 -9.00 1.92
N GLU A 17 9.43 -8.48 2.98
CA GLU A 17 10.85 -8.15 3.02
C GLU A 17 11.48 -8.72 4.29
N ASP A 18 12.68 -9.27 4.16
CA ASP A 18 13.52 -9.61 5.31
C ASP A 18 14.28 -8.33 5.73
N PRO A 19 14.02 -7.79 6.91
CA PRO A 19 14.72 -6.58 7.36
C PRO A 19 16.25 -6.74 7.38
N SER A 20 16.77 -7.95 7.53
CA SER A 20 18.21 -8.20 7.60
C SER A 20 18.91 -8.01 6.25
N THR A 21 18.18 -8.13 5.15
CA THR A 21 18.70 -8.01 3.78
C THR A 21 18.71 -6.55 3.28
N VAL A 22 18.03 -5.66 3.99
CA VAL A 22 17.96 -4.25 3.59
C VAL A 22 19.31 -3.55 3.78
N ASP A 23 19.81 -2.95 2.70
CA ASP A 23 21.05 -2.18 2.71
C ASP A 23 21.04 -1.13 3.84
N PRO A 24 22.06 -1.14 4.74
CA PRO A 24 22.17 -0.16 5.82
C PRO A 24 22.21 1.30 5.34
N GLU A 25 22.75 1.56 4.15
CA GLU A 25 22.79 2.92 3.60
C GLU A 25 21.38 3.44 3.25
N LEU A 26 20.50 2.57 2.72
CA LEU A 26 19.11 2.92 2.47
C LEU A 26 18.38 3.32 3.75
N ARG A 27 18.67 2.64 4.86
CA ARG A 27 18.03 2.92 6.16
C ARG A 27 18.37 4.31 6.72
N ARG A 28 19.45 4.95 6.25
CA ARG A 28 19.83 6.32 6.63
C ARG A 28 18.98 7.37 5.92
N SER A 29 18.33 7.01 4.82
CA SER A 29 17.48 7.93 4.09
C SER A 29 16.16 8.16 4.82
N ALA A 30 15.79 9.42 5.03
CA ALA A 30 14.50 9.80 5.59
C ALA A 30 13.30 9.38 4.68
N ALA A 31 13.57 9.17 3.40
CA ALA A 31 12.59 8.72 2.40
C ALA A 31 12.36 7.20 2.44
N PHE A 32 13.26 6.44 3.09
CA PHE A 32 13.18 4.98 3.19
C PHE A 32 12.66 4.56 4.57
N LYS A 33 11.78 3.54 4.58
CA LYS A 33 11.22 3.00 5.83
C LYS A 33 11.11 1.49 5.74
N VAL A 34 11.39 0.83 6.86
CA VAL A 34 11.02 -0.54 7.12
C VAL A 34 9.87 -0.54 8.13
N GLU A 35 8.79 -1.21 7.82
CA GLU A 35 7.60 -1.30 8.67
C GLU A 35 7.22 -2.78 8.85
N VAL A 36 6.69 -3.10 10.02
CA VAL A 36 6.12 -4.41 10.31
C VAL A 36 4.63 -4.21 10.56
N ASP A 37 3.82 -4.79 9.70
CA ASP A 37 2.37 -4.83 9.86
C ASP A 37 2.02 -6.10 10.67
N VAL A 38 1.50 -5.91 11.88
CA VAL A 38 1.05 -7.00 12.76
C VAL A 38 -0.45 -7.14 12.61
N MET A 39 -0.89 -8.33 12.28
CA MET A 39 -2.30 -8.67 12.06
C MET A 39 -2.68 -9.90 12.87
N PRO A 40 -3.97 -10.15 13.15
CA PRO A 40 -4.39 -11.43 13.68
C PRO A 40 -3.89 -12.59 12.81
N GLY A 41 -3.09 -13.48 13.39
CA GLY A 41 -2.53 -14.64 12.68
C GLY A 41 -1.12 -14.46 12.12
N GLY A 42 -0.49 -13.28 12.20
CA GLY A 42 0.88 -13.11 11.73
C GLY A 42 1.38 -11.67 11.64
N PHE A 43 2.52 -11.54 11.04
CA PHE A 43 3.11 -10.25 10.73
C PHE A 43 3.75 -10.27 9.33
N VAL A 44 3.81 -9.09 8.70
CA VAL A 44 4.45 -8.90 7.40
C VAL A 44 5.41 -7.73 7.50
N CYS A 45 6.67 -7.96 7.17
CA CYS A 45 7.65 -6.90 7.05
C CYS A 45 7.65 -6.35 5.63
N SER A 46 7.83 -5.04 5.51
CA SER A 46 7.91 -4.35 4.22
C SER A 46 8.95 -3.24 4.26
N ALA A 47 9.60 -3.03 3.10
CA ALA A 47 10.45 -1.88 2.86
C ALA A 47 9.76 -0.93 1.88
N SER A 48 9.82 0.37 2.13
CA SER A 48 9.20 1.37 1.26
C SER A 48 10.12 2.56 1.03
N PHE A 49 10.17 3.00 -0.21
CA PHE A 49 10.89 4.20 -0.63
C PHE A 49 9.89 5.24 -1.12
N LYS A 50 9.81 6.38 -0.43
CA LYS A 50 8.85 7.45 -0.74
C LYS A 50 9.53 8.58 -1.53
N GLY A 51 8.86 9.06 -2.59
CA GLY A 51 9.23 10.24 -3.34
C GLY A 51 8.10 11.27 -3.35
N VAL A 52 8.45 12.53 -3.60
CA VAL A 52 7.48 13.61 -3.77
C VAL A 52 7.15 13.74 -5.26
N CYS A 53 5.88 13.94 -5.57
CA CYS A 53 5.41 14.28 -6.91
C CYS A 53 4.20 15.21 -6.79
N THR A 54 3.78 15.80 -7.91
CA THR A 54 2.60 16.66 -7.97
C THR A 54 1.34 15.85 -8.29
N GLY A 55 0.18 16.35 -7.84
CA GLY A 55 -1.09 15.73 -8.22
C GLY A 55 -1.33 15.72 -9.73
N LYS A 56 -0.77 16.71 -10.45
CA LYS A 56 -0.82 16.76 -11.93
C LYS A 56 -0.02 15.62 -12.55
N GLU A 57 1.21 15.37 -12.09
CA GLU A 57 2.04 14.26 -12.58
C GLU A 57 1.35 12.92 -12.35
N VAL A 58 0.72 12.71 -11.20
CA VAL A 58 -0.06 11.48 -10.93
C VAL A 58 -1.18 11.33 -11.95
N LEU A 59 -1.94 12.40 -12.24
CA LEU A 59 -3.03 12.37 -13.22
C LEU A 59 -2.51 12.15 -14.65
N ASP A 60 -1.42 12.80 -15.03
CA ASP A 60 -0.82 12.65 -16.36
C ASP A 60 -0.30 11.22 -16.58
N ALA A 61 0.33 10.62 -15.57
CA ALA A 61 0.75 9.22 -15.63
C ALA A 61 -0.44 8.27 -15.74
N THR A 62 -1.49 8.48 -14.91
CA THR A 62 -2.70 7.66 -14.94
C THR A 62 -3.45 7.75 -16.27
N ALA A 63 -3.41 8.92 -16.92
CA ALA A 63 -4.00 9.15 -18.23
C ALA A 63 -3.09 8.70 -19.41
N GLY A 64 -1.93 8.12 -19.15
CA GLY A 64 -0.97 7.72 -20.18
C GLY A 64 -0.25 8.87 -20.89
N LYS A 65 -0.38 10.11 -20.39
CA LYS A 65 0.26 11.31 -20.93
C LYS A 65 1.74 11.42 -20.52
N MET A 66 2.15 10.67 -19.52
CA MET A 66 3.51 10.64 -19.02
C MET A 66 3.89 9.19 -18.68
N PRO A 67 5.11 8.74 -19.03
CA PRO A 67 5.61 7.42 -18.62
C PRO A 67 5.61 7.26 -17.11
N LEU A 68 5.14 6.11 -16.61
CA LEU A 68 5.02 5.82 -15.17
C LEU A 68 6.34 6.05 -14.42
N ARG A 69 7.48 5.65 -15.02
CA ARG A 69 8.82 5.81 -14.42
C ARG A 69 9.17 7.25 -14.05
N LYS A 70 8.56 8.27 -14.68
CA LYS A 70 8.81 9.68 -14.36
C LYS A 70 8.21 10.13 -13.03
N LEU A 71 7.30 9.35 -12.44
CA LEU A 71 6.80 9.60 -11.08
C LEU A 71 7.82 9.25 -9.99
N PHE A 72 8.87 8.51 -10.34
CA PHE A 72 9.82 7.97 -9.37
C PHE A 72 11.18 8.65 -9.51
N SER A 73 11.81 8.96 -8.37
CA SER A 73 13.17 9.49 -8.33
C SER A 73 14.19 8.49 -8.85
N LYS A 74 15.43 8.96 -9.09
CA LYS A 74 16.53 8.09 -9.51
C LYS A 74 16.78 6.96 -8.49
N GLU A 75 16.76 7.31 -7.21
CA GLU A 75 16.98 6.38 -6.10
C GLU A 75 15.84 5.36 -6.00
N GLN A 76 14.60 5.81 -6.19
CA GLN A 76 13.45 4.90 -6.23
C GLN A 76 13.55 3.91 -7.40
N ARG A 77 13.95 4.38 -8.59
CA ARG A 77 14.14 3.49 -9.74
C ARG A 77 15.26 2.49 -9.50
N ALA A 78 16.39 2.92 -8.93
CA ALA A 78 17.48 2.02 -8.56
C ALA A 78 17.03 0.96 -7.53
N PHE A 79 16.22 1.36 -6.56
CA PHE A 79 15.63 0.43 -5.60
C PHE A 79 14.70 -0.58 -6.27
N PHE A 80 13.87 -0.14 -7.23
CA PHE A 80 13.04 -1.05 -8.01
C PHE A 80 13.88 -2.04 -8.82
N ASP A 81 14.88 -1.54 -9.57
CA ASP A 81 15.72 -2.36 -10.44
C ASP A 81 16.52 -3.42 -9.65
N ALA A 82 16.90 -3.12 -8.41
CA ALA A 82 17.60 -4.05 -7.53
C ALA A 82 16.72 -5.20 -7.00
N HIS A 83 15.39 -5.03 -6.97
CA HIS A 83 14.48 -5.98 -6.35
C HIS A 83 13.41 -6.52 -7.32
N ALA A 84 13.31 -5.98 -8.52
CA ALA A 84 12.37 -6.47 -9.52
C ALA A 84 12.75 -7.88 -9.98
N PRO A 85 11.78 -8.73 -10.34
CA PRO A 85 12.06 -10.01 -10.97
C PRO A 85 12.90 -9.83 -12.24
N ALA A 86 13.77 -10.79 -12.52
CA ALA A 86 14.65 -10.75 -13.68
C ALA A 86 13.86 -10.50 -14.98
N GLY A 87 14.29 -9.54 -15.77
CA GLY A 87 13.67 -9.18 -17.04
C GLY A 87 12.47 -8.24 -16.93
N ILE A 88 12.04 -7.88 -15.72
CA ILE A 88 10.96 -6.91 -15.53
C ILE A 88 11.53 -5.50 -15.34
N THR A 89 11.11 -4.59 -16.20
CA THR A 89 11.47 -3.17 -16.13
C THR A 89 10.26 -2.31 -15.73
N MET A 90 10.52 -1.12 -15.21
CA MET A 90 9.45 -0.21 -14.83
C MET A 90 8.58 0.26 -16.02
N ASP A 91 9.10 0.24 -17.22
CA ASP A 91 8.35 0.59 -18.43
C ASP A 91 7.36 -0.48 -18.89
N GLN A 92 7.50 -1.71 -18.37
CA GLN A 92 6.56 -2.82 -18.63
C GLN A 92 5.40 -2.85 -17.64
N LEU A 93 5.45 -2.02 -16.57
CA LEU A 93 4.40 -1.97 -15.59
C LEU A 93 3.15 -1.31 -16.15
N VAL A 94 1.99 -1.87 -15.81
CA VAL A 94 0.68 -1.29 -16.09
C VAL A 94 0.08 -0.69 -14.83
N ILE A 95 -0.75 0.34 -14.99
CA ILE A 95 -1.43 0.98 -13.87
C ILE A 95 -2.68 0.18 -13.54
N LEU A 96 -2.74 -0.36 -12.34
CA LEU A 96 -3.92 -1.00 -11.76
C LEU A 96 -4.61 -0.01 -10.81
N GLY A 97 -5.82 0.39 -11.15
CA GLY A 97 -6.56 1.39 -10.36
C GLY A 97 -7.31 2.41 -11.21
N PRO A 98 -7.76 3.52 -10.64
CA PRO A 98 -7.48 4.00 -9.27
C PRO A 98 -8.32 3.31 -8.19
N THR A 99 -7.76 3.19 -6.99
CA THR A 99 -8.50 2.89 -5.77
C THR A 99 -8.74 4.17 -5.00
N PHE A 100 -9.97 4.42 -4.58
CA PHE A 100 -10.32 5.57 -3.75
C PHE A 100 -10.22 5.20 -2.28
N LEU A 101 -9.62 6.11 -1.50
CA LEU A 101 -9.36 5.91 -0.09
C LEU A 101 -9.84 7.13 0.70
N LEU A 102 -10.68 6.88 1.70
CA LEU A 102 -10.97 7.85 2.76
C LEU A 102 -10.15 7.48 3.99
N LYS A 103 -9.46 8.47 4.55
CA LYS A 103 -8.59 8.29 5.72
C LYS A 103 -8.96 9.28 6.80
N ALA A 104 -9.22 8.77 8.00
CA ALA A 104 -9.41 9.55 9.20
C ALA A 104 -8.36 9.19 10.25
N LYS A 105 -7.94 10.17 11.04
CA LYS A 105 -7.08 9.96 12.20
C LYS A 105 -7.82 10.49 13.42
N HIS A 106 -7.93 9.66 14.43
CA HIS A 106 -8.61 9.98 15.67
C HIS A 106 -7.73 9.66 16.87
N GLN A 107 -7.77 10.54 17.90
CA GLN A 107 -7.16 10.28 19.20
C GLN A 107 -8.28 10.02 20.19
N PRO A 108 -8.53 8.76 20.57
CA PRO A 108 -9.51 8.45 21.60
C PRO A 108 -9.08 9.00 22.97
N LYS A 109 -10.04 9.23 23.86
CA LYS A 109 -9.74 9.66 25.23
C LYS A 109 -9.32 8.49 26.12
N ASP A 110 -9.80 7.30 25.79
CA ASP A 110 -9.66 6.03 26.51
C ASP A 110 -8.63 5.10 25.87
N PHE A 111 -7.84 5.59 24.92
CA PHE A 111 -6.75 4.86 24.29
C PHE A 111 -5.57 5.80 24.07
N ASP A 112 -4.38 5.42 24.50
CA ASP A 112 -3.20 6.30 24.59
C ASP A 112 -2.53 6.61 23.24
N ARG A 113 -3.01 6.03 22.14
CA ARG A 113 -2.42 6.21 20.81
C ARG A 113 -3.46 6.61 19.75
N PRO A 114 -3.02 7.35 18.72
CA PRO A 114 -3.88 7.69 17.59
C PRO A 114 -4.31 6.42 16.85
N ILE A 115 -5.58 6.38 16.50
CA ILE A 115 -6.16 5.36 15.64
C ILE A 115 -6.33 5.94 14.23
N VAL A 116 -5.99 5.16 13.22
CA VAL A 116 -6.18 5.47 11.82
C VAL A 116 -7.26 4.55 11.28
N VAL A 117 -8.27 5.14 10.66
CA VAL A 117 -9.34 4.42 9.95
C VAL A 117 -9.19 4.71 8.47
N GLU A 118 -9.09 3.68 7.65
CA GLU A 118 -9.01 3.76 6.20
C GLU A 118 -10.17 2.98 5.59
N MET A 119 -10.98 3.65 4.77
CA MET A 119 -12.02 3.00 3.97
C MET A 119 -11.61 3.00 2.51
N TRP A 120 -11.43 1.83 1.96
CA TRP A 120 -11.06 1.57 0.58
C TRP A 120 -12.32 1.29 -0.22
N LEU A 121 -12.49 2.00 -1.33
CA LEU A 121 -13.67 1.94 -2.18
C LEU A 121 -13.26 1.38 -3.54
N TYR A 122 -13.90 0.30 -3.94
CA TYR A 122 -13.69 -0.35 -5.24
C TYR A 122 -14.80 0.02 -6.23
N PRO A 123 -14.52 -0.01 -7.54
CA PRO A 123 -15.51 0.39 -8.57
C PRO A 123 -16.77 -0.47 -8.62
N ASP A 124 -16.74 -1.69 -8.09
CA ASP A 124 -17.91 -2.59 -7.98
C ASP A 124 -18.79 -2.31 -6.75
N GLY A 125 -18.41 -1.28 -5.95
CA GLY A 125 -19.08 -0.95 -4.70
C GLY A 125 -18.59 -1.72 -3.48
N ALA A 126 -17.67 -2.68 -3.65
CA ALA A 126 -17.03 -3.35 -2.52
C ALA A 126 -16.24 -2.35 -1.67
N ARG A 127 -16.19 -2.60 -0.38
CA ARG A 127 -15.52 -1.72 0.60
C ARG A 127 -14.69 -2.55 1.55
N VAL A 128 -13.48 -2.06 1.84
CA VAL A 128 -12.64 -2.59 2.91
C VAL A 128 -12.43 -1.49 3.93
N LEU A 129 -12.75 -1.77 5.18
CA LEU A 129 -12.49 -0.89 6.32
C LEU A 129 -11.31 -1.45 7.09
N GLU A 130 -10.27 -0.65 7.21
CA GLU A 130 -9.09 -0.96 8.01
C GLU A 130 -9.02 -0.02 9.20
N VAL A 131 -8.79 -0.59 10.38
CA VAL A 131 -8.51 0.17 11.59
C VAL A 131 -7.11 -0.20 12.06
N SER A 132 -6.25 0.79 12.23
CA SER A 132 -4.85 0.57 12.57
C SER A 132 -4.33 1.59 13.57
N THR A 133 -3.25 1.23 14.25
CA THR A 133 -2.47 2.11 15.11
C THR A 133 -1.00 1.78 14.97
N LYS A 134 -0.12 2.60 15.55
CA LYS A 134 1.33 2.42 15.47
C LYS A 134 1.95 2.32 16.86
N CYS A 135 2.91 1.41 16.99
CA CYS A 135 3.76 1.27 18.17
C CYS A 135 5.21 1.00 17.76
N LEU A 136 6.12 0.99 18.71
CA LEU A 136 7.48 0.53 18.47
C LEU A 136 7.51 -1.01 18.34
N PRO A 137 8.45 -1.58 17.56
CA PRO A 137 8.53 -3.03 17.38
C PRO A 137 8.60 -3.83 18.69
N LYS A 138 9.32 -3.31 19.70
CA LYS A 138 9.44 -3.94 21.03
C LYS A 138 8.14 -4.01 21.82
N GLU A 139 7.16 -3.19 21.48
CA GLU A 139 5.84 -3.09 22.14
C GLU A 139 4.78 -3.91 21.39
N ALA A 140 5.07 -4.38 20.18
CA ALA A 140 4.07 -4.86 19.23
C ALA A 140 3.21 -6.00 19.76
N PHE A 141 3.80 -6.93 20.53
CA PHE A 141 3.07 -8.09 21.06
C PHE A 141 2.04 -7.68 22.12
N GLU A 142 2.49 -6.95 23.13
CA GLU A 142 1.61 -6.49 24.23
C GLU A 142 0.57 -5.51 23.70
N PHE A 143 1.02 -4.54 22.92
CA PHE A 143 0.17 -3.50 22.36
C PHE A 143 -0.86 -4.05 21.38
N GLY A 144 -0.54 -5.07 20.60
CA GLY A 144 -1.48 -5.77 19.73
C GLY A 144 -2.65 -6.38 20.50
N GLY A 145 -2.38 -6.98 21.67
CA GLY A 145 -3.40 -7.47 22.58
C GLY A 145 -4.29 -6.37 23.15
N GLN A 146 -3.70 -5.27 23.61
CA GLN A 146 -4.41 -4.10 24.12
C GLN A 146 -5.31 -3.46 23.03
N PHE A 147 -4.79 -3.31 21.81
CA PHE A 147 -5.56 -2.75 20.70
C PHE A 147 -6.75 -3.65 20.33
N LYS A 148 -6.55 -4.96 20.26
CA LYS A 148 -7.64 -5.92 20.01
C LYS A 148 -8.72 -5.83 21.09
N ALA A 149 -8.34 -5.76 22.37
CA ALA A 149 -9.27 -5.60 23.47
C ALA A 149 -10.04 -4.28 23.40
N TYR A 150 -9.35 -3.18 23.06
CA TYR A 150 -9.97 -1.88 22.85
C TYR A 150 -11.03 -1.93 21.73
N LEU A 151 -10.69 -2.48 20.55
CA LEU A 151 -11.63 -2.61 19.44
C LEU A 151 -12.87 -3.43 19.81
N ALA A 152 -12.67 -4.53 20.55
CA ALA A 152 -13.78 -5.36 21.04
C ALA A 152 -14.68 -4.59 22.01
N ALA A 153 -14.10 -3.78 22.92
CA ALA A 153 -14.86 -2.93 23.84
C ALA A 153 -15.69 -1.85 23.11
N GLN A 154 -15.22 -1.40 21.93
CA GLN A 154 -15.98 -0.49 21.06
C GLN A 154 -17.01 -1.21 20.17
N GLY A 155 -17.22 -2.52 20.36
CA GLY A 155 -18.15 -3.31 19.56
C GLY A 155 -17.67 -3.63 18.14
N ILE A 156 -16.38 -3.42 17.83
CA ILE A 156 -15.78 -3.70 16.52
C ILE A 156 -15.42 -5.19 16.46
N VAL A 157 -16.09 -5.89 15.56
CA VAL A 157 -15.81 -7.30 15.26
C VAL A 157 -14.82 -7.36 14.12
N LEU A 158 -13.68 -8.01 14.34
CA LEU A 158 -12.68 -8.23 13.30
C LEU A 158 -13.21 -9.24 12.29
N GLY A 159 -13.06 -8.93 11.00
CA GLY A 159 -13.40 -9.88 9.92
C GLY A 159 -12.56 -11.15 10.01
N ALA A 160 -13.10 -12.25 9.53
CA ALA A 160 -12.38 -13.52 9.46
C ALA A 160 -11.22 -13.47 8.47
N ASP A 161 -11.39 -12.74 7.38
CA ASP A 161 -10.34 -12.51 6.38
C ASP A 161 -9.54 -11.23 6.73
N GLN A 162 -8.27 -11.43 7.03
CA GLN A 162 -7.30 -10.39 7.34
C GLN A 162 -6.29 -10.20 6.19
N SER A 163 -6.75 -10.38 4.95
CA SER A 163 -5.89 -10.19 3.78
C SER A 163 -5.40 -8.75 3.68
N ALA A 164 -4.15 -8.60 3.21
CA ALA A 164 -3.58 -7.28 3.00
C ALA A 164 -4.38 -6.53 1.91
N LYS A 165 -4.85 -5.32 2.22
CA LYS A 165 -5.59 -4.43 1.31
C LYS A 165 -4.94 -4.26 -0.08
N THR A 166 -3.61 -4.22 -0.14
CA THR A 166 -2.87 -4.13 -1.40
C THR A 166 -3.06 -5.39 -2.24
N LYS A 167 -3.05 -6.57 -1.62
CA LYS A 167 -3.32 -7.84 -2.30
C LYS A 167 -4.73 -7.84 -2.89
N THR A 168 -5.74 -7.51 -2.10
CA THR A 168 -7.13 -7.39 -2.56
C THR A 168 -7.27 -6.42 -3.74
N SER A 169 -6.61 -5.24 -3.67
CA SER A 169 -6.61 -4.28 -4.77
C SER A 169 -5.97 -4.83 -6.04
N LEU A 170 -4.82 -5.49 -5.92
CA LEU A 170 -4.11 -6.06 -7.07
C LEU A 170 -4.94 -7.17 -7.72
N GLU A 171 -5.50 -8.09 -6.94
CA GLU A 171 -6.35 -9.18 -7.43
C GLU A 171 -7.60 -8.65 -8.14
N TYR A 172 -8.24 -7.63 -7.57
CA TYR A 172 -9.42 -7.00 -8.17
C TYR A 172 -9.13 -6.41 -9.55
N PHE A 173 -8.06 -5.61 -9.67
CA PHE A 173 -7.76 -4.94 -10.92
C PHE A 173 -7.07 -5.86 -11.94
N SER A 174 -6.26 -6.84 -11.55
CA SER A 174 -5.64 -7.80 -12.47
C SER A 174 -6.68 -8.70 -13.14
N SER A 175 -7.66 -9.21 -12.40
CA SER A 175 -8.74 -10.02 -12.97
C SER A 175 -9.56 -9.26 -14.03
N ARG A 176 -9.75 -7.94 -13.84
CA ARG A 176 -10.41 -7.09 -14.84
C ARG A 176 -9.56 -6.82 -16.06
N LEU A 177 -8.24 -6.66 -15.89
CA LEU A 177 -7.33 -6.49 -17.01
C LEU A 177 -7.31 -7.74 -17.89
N GLU A 178 -7.22 -8.93 -17.30
CA GLU A 178 -7.29 -10.22 -18.01
C GLU A 178 -8.60 -10.38 -18.76
N SER A 179 -9.74 -10.04 -18.13
CA SER A 179 -11.05 -10.08 -18.77
C SER A 179 -11.15 -9.14 -19.97
N ALA A 180 -10.62 -7.93 -19.87
CA ALA A 180 -10.60 -6.96 -20.96
C ALA A 180 -9.71 -7.42 -22.12
N GLN A 181 -8.58 -8.08 -21.85
CA GLN A 181 -7.70 -8.63 -22.87
C GLN A 181 -8.32 -9.84 -23.58
N ALA A 182 -9.04 -10.70 -22.84
CA ALA A 182 -9.72 -11.86 -23.42
C ALA A 182 -10.82 -11.47 -24.43
N VAL A 183 -11.50 -10.34 -24.22
CA VAL A 183 -12.54 -9.80 -25.12
C VAL A 183 -11.93 -9.23 -26.42
N THR A 184 -10.66 -8.81 -26.40
CA THR A 184 -9.99 -8.18 -27.55
C THR A 184 -9.34 -9.19 -28.50
N VAL A 185 -9.27 -10.48 -28.17
CA VAL A 185 -8.76 -11.52 -29.07
C VAL A 185 -9.92 -12.04 -29.92
N PRO A 186 -10.01 -11.70 -31.22
CA PRO A 186 -11.03 -12.26 -32.09
C PRO A 186 -10.84 -13.78 -32.17
N ALA A 187 -11.92 -14.52 -32.02
CA ALA A 187 -11.92 -15.96 -32.28
C ALA A 187 -11.36 -16.19 -33.69
N LYS A 188 -10.22 -16.86 -33.77
CA LYS A 188 -9.71 -17.33 -35.08
C LYS A 188 -10.71 -18.34 -35.62
N SER A 189 -11.48 -17.91 -36.61
CA SER A 189 -12.28 -18.77 -37.47
C SER A 189 -11.41 -19.63 -38.37
#